data_b7cc39755b41c9a9e424bd5b3728e9ae
#
_entry.id   b7cc39755b41c9a9e424bd5b3728e9ae
#
_cell.length_a   1.000
_cell.length_b   1.000
_cell.length_c   1.000
_cell.angle_alpha   90.00
_cell.angle_beta   90.00
_cell.angle_gamma   90.00
#
_symmetry.space_group_name_H-M   'P 1'
#
loop_
_entity.id
_entity.type
_entity.pdbx_description
1 polymer ?
#
loop_
_entity_poly.entity_id
_entity_poly.type
_entity_poly.pdbx_seq_one_letter_code
_entity_poly.pdbx_strand_id
1 'polypeptide(L)'
;MLRNIFCKGCCGIFVVLMAMTLWMSPAFAQFYSESAYEVIAEAPAIKNSFVGARKKAVKIALKTALEQNLRELLGDEEFERNRREMGKMLRKTEKYVKSYRFLEAYDDPIQRLSQVKLEVVLFQDAVNKSLSRTGVTTGMEGGKQVVILINESSLSSDSTLRFWESIPISETSLARNFIEAGIPVVGRVSIRYSIPEETVMSAVKGNVSAAVNVGLKAGADIVIVGNATSTPIGEERTQGPQPVRVAISVKAVSSHHSTLVAAKSDFATASGNEILAGELEAFHRAGKKLTEFLIPAIQKHWEGGAEKKEVKQSAPAPKTEPAPLPMGDL
;
A
#
# COMPACT_ATOMS: atom_id res chain seq x y z
N MET A 1 -65.35 -5.16 50.19
CA MET A 1 -64.03 -5.71 50.57
C MET A 1 -63.58 -6.70 49.49
N LEU A 2 -62.74 -6.28 48.56
CA LEU A 2 -62.11 -7.18 47.59
C LEU A 2 -60.70 -6.66 47.43
N ARG A 3 -59.73 -7.46 47.88
CA ARG A 3 -58.28 -7.13 47.94
C ARG A 3 -57.62 -7.37 46.56
N ASN A 4 -56.99 -6.33 46.05
CA ASN A 4 -56.07 -6.39 44.93
C ASN A 4 -54.86 -7.30 45.26
N ILE A 5 -54.66 -8.36 44.48
CA ILE A 5 -53.41 -9.12 44.41
C ILE A 5 -52.68 -8.69 43.10
N PHE A 6 -51.81 -7.71 43.20
CA PHE A 6 -50.89 -7.35 42.08
C PHE A 6 -49.73 -8.31 42.11
N CYS A 7 -49.63 -9.09 41.04
CA CYS A 7 -48.54 -10.03 40.80
C CYS A 7 -47.27 -9.26 40.40
N LYS A 8 -46.37 -9.02 41.38
CA LYS A 8 -45.08 -8.31 41.19
C LYS A 8 -44.00 -9.12 40.45
N GLY A 9 -44.34 -10.31 39.93
CA GLY A 9 -43.34 -11.22 39.33
C GLY A 9 -43.13 -11.12 37.83
N CYS A 10 -44.08 -10.58 37.05
CA CYS A 10 -44.01 -10.59 35.59
C CYS A 10 -43.22 -9.42 34.93
N CYS A 11 -43.03 -8.31 35.69
CA CYS A 11 -42.35 -7.13 35.09
C CYS A 11 -40.81 -7.26 35.02
N GLY A 12 -40.21 -8.10 35.89
CA GLY A 12 -38.77 -8.28 35.94
C GLY A 12 -38.19 -9.10 34.78
N ILE A 13 -38.97 -10.07 34.28
CA ILE A 13 -38.48 -10.97 33.20
C ILE A 13 -38.52 -10.29 31.83
N PHE A 14 -39.47 -9.36 31.62
CA PHE A 14 -39.55 -8.63 30.34
C PHE A 14 -38.46 -7.59 30.17
N VAL A 15 -37.96 -6.97 31.23
CA VAL A 15 -36.88 -5.99 31.19
C VAL A 15 -35.53 -6.67 30.95
N VAL A 16 -35.31 -7.88 31.48
CA VAL A 16 -34.05 -8.63 31.24
C VAL A 16 -33.98 -9.19 29.83
N LEU A 17 -35.12 -9.60 29.23
CA LEU A 17 -35.17 -10.06 27.84
C LEU A 17 -34.95 -8.92 26.82
N MET A 18 -35.37 -7.68 27.15
CA MET A 18 -35.15 -6.52 26.28
C MET A 18 -33.72 -5.94 26.36
N ALA A 19 -33.02 -6.17 27.48
CA ALA A 19 -31.62 -5.76 27.64
C ALA A 19 -30.61 -6.69 26.91
N MET A 20 -31.01 -7.95 26.66
CA MET A 20 -30.14 -8.92 25.98
C MET A 20 -30.11 -8.78 24.45
N THR A 21 -31.06 -8.07 23.83
CA THR A 21 -31.12 -7.84 22.39
C THR A 21 -30.31 -6.64 21.93
N LEU A 22 -29.80 -5.80 22.82
CA LEU A 22 -29.00 -4.60 22.50
C LEU A 22 -27.50 -4.85 22.37
N TRP A 23 -27.00 -6.08 22.55
CA TRP A 23 -25.59 -6.42 22.48
C TRP A 23 -25.21 -7.24 21.24
N MET A 24 -26.08 -7.36 20.26
CA MET A 24 -25.68 -7.78 18.92
C MET A 24 -25.12 -6.56 18.18
N SER A 25 -23.90 -6.16 18.53
CA SER A 25 -23.11 -5.30 17.65
C SER A 25 -23.02 -6.00 16.30
N PRO A 26 -23.49 -5.40 15.20
CA PRO A 26 -23.19 -5.93 13.88
C PRO A 26 -21.67 -5.94 13.80
N ALA A 27 -21.08 -7.12 13.69
CA ALA A 27 -19.72 -7.26 13.20
C ALA A 27 -19.74 -6.68 11.77
N PHE A 28 -19.50 -5.38 11.65
CA PHE A 28 -19.10 -4.80 10.37
C PHE A 28 -17.81 -5.52 10.03
N ALA A 29 -17.92 -6.57 9.21
CA ALA A 29 -16.82 -7.04 8.43
C ALA A 29 -16.28 -5.79 7.72
N GLN A 30 -15.13 -5.28 8.19
CA GLN A 30 -14.38 -4.29 7.47
C GLN A 30 -13.94 -4.98 6.17
N PHE A 31 -14.81 -4.90 5.18
CA PHE A 31 -14.41 -5.14 3.81
C PHE A 31 -13.27 -4.19 3.55
N TYR A 32 -12.09 -4.74 3.38
CA TYR A 32 -10.96 -4.07 2.78
C TYR A 32 -11.51 -3.37 1.54
N SER A 33 -11.58 -2.05 1.57
CA SER A 33 -12.03 -1.25 0.43
C SER A 33 -10.95 -1.37 -0.65
N GLU A 34 -11.04 -2.43 -1.46
CA GLU A 34 -10.34 -2.46 -2.73
C GLU A 34 -10.90 -1.28 -3.53
N SER A 35 -10.00 -0.41 -4.03
CA SER A 35 -10.41 0.75 -4.80
C SER A 35 -11.24 0.29 -6.00
N ALA A 36 -12.54 0.54 -5.94
CA ALA A 36 -13.46 0.25 -7.04
C ALA A 36 -13.63 1.52 -7.88
N TYR A 37 -13.54 1.36 -9.20
CA TYR A 37 -13.67 2.44 -10.17
C TYR A 37 -15.05 2.39 -10.81
N GLU A 38 -15.85 3.45 -10.65
CA GLU A 38 -17.09 3.62 -11.40
C GLU A 38 -16.79 4.28 -12.74
N VAL A 39 -17.11 3.58 -13.83
CA VAL A 39 -16.82 4.05 -15.19
C VAL A 39 -18.04 3.92 -16.07
N ILE A 40 -18.32 4.96 -16.85
CA ILE A 40 -19.32 4.99 -17.89
C ILE A 40 -18.60 4.89 -19.25
N ALA A 41 -19.08 4.03 -20.12
CA ALA A 41 -18.55 3.90 -21.48
C ALA A 41 -19.67 3.60 -22.49
N GLU A 42 -19.45 4.02 -23.71
CA GLU A 42 -20.36 3.89 -24.82
C GLU A 42 -19.70 3.23 -26.03
N ALA A 43 -20.48 2.53 -26.83
CA ALA A 43 -20.02 1.99 -28.10
C ALA A 43 -21.16 1.95 -29.14
N PRO A 44 -20.85 2.21 -30.42
CA PRO A 44 -21.87 2.19 -31.49
C PRO A 44 -22.32 0.78 -31.85
N ALA A 45 -23.63 0.62 -32.07
CA ALA A 45 -24.25 -0.60 -32.52
C ALA A 45 -24.08 -0.73 -34.04
N ILE A 46 -23.07 -1.47 -34.47
CA ILE A 46 -22.83 -1.74 -35.89
C ILE A 46 -23.84 -2.78 -36.37
N LYS A 47 -24.52 -2.51 -37.50
CA LYS A 47 -25.56 -3.39 -38.07
C LYS A 47 -26.67 -3.71 -37.07
N ASN A 48 -27.06 -2.76 -36.22
CA ASN A 48 -28.06 -2.92 -35.15
C ASN A 48 -27.72 -4.01 -34.10
N SER A 49 -26.45 -4.39 -33.96
CA SER A 49 -26.05 -5.38 -32.98
C SER A 49 -25.71 -4.69 -31.63
N PHE A 50 -26.73 -4.50 -30.78
CA PHE A 50 -26.56 -3.95 -29.43
C PHE A 50 -25.75 -4.87 -28.54
N VAL A 51 -25.85 -6.19 -28.70
CA VAL A 51 -25.01 -7.17 -27.98
C VAL A 51 -23.50 -6.92 -28.26
N GLY A 52 -23.17 -6.70 -29.55
CA GLY A 52 -21.81 -6.38 -29.97
C GLY A 52 -21.34 -5.03 -29.45
N ALA A 53 -22.21 -4.01 -29.45
CA ALA A 53 -21.94 -2.69 -28.90
C ALA A 53 -21.70 -2.76 -27.40
N ARG A 54 -22.54 -3.47 -26.64
CA ARG A 54 -22.38 -3.64 -25.18
C ARG A 54 -21.05 -4.31 -24.83
N LYS A 55 -20.65 -5.36 -25.55
CA LYS A 55 -19.34 -6.00 -25.36
C LYS A 55 -18.17 -5.03 -25.60
N LYS A 56 -18.29 -4.15 -26.59
CA LYS A 56 -17.28 -3.11 -26.85
C LYS A 56 -17.27 -2.06 -25.76
N ALA A 57 -18.45 -1.58 -25.33
CA ALA A 57 -18.57 -0.61 -24.24
C ALA A 57 -17.94 -1.14 -22.94
N VAL A 58 -18.17 -2.42 -22.58
CA VAL A 58 -17.49 -3.07 -21.45
C VAL A 58 -15.98 -3.02 -21.60
N LYS A 59 -15.42 -3.38 -22.76
CA LYS A 59 -13.95 -3.32 -22.98
C LYS A 59 -13.41 -1.92 -22.84
N ILE A 60 -14.13 -0.91 -23.31
CA ILE A 60 -13.76 0.50 -23.15
C ILE A 60 -13.79 0.88 -21.66
N ALA A 61 -14.85 0.54 -20.93
CA ALA A 61 -14.97 0.82 -19.50
C ALA A 61 -13.83 0.21 -18.69
N LEU A 62 -13.51 -1.07 -18.91
CA LEU A 62 -12.40 -1.73 -18.24
C LEU A 62 -11.06 -1.05 -18.53
N LYS A 63 -10.84 -0.62 -19.78
CA LYS A 63 -9.64 0.11 -20.17
C LYS A 63 -9.57 1.48 -19.50
N THR A 64 -10.67 2.20 -19.43
CA THR A 64 -10.75 3.51 -18.76
C THR A 64 -10.49 3.38 -17.26
N ALA A 65 -11.05 2.35 -16.60
CA ALA A 65 -10.77 2.08 -15.19
C ALA A 65 -9.26 1.86 -14.92
N LEU A 66 -8.60 1.06 -15.76
CA LEU A 66 -7.15 0.84 -15.65
C LEU A 66 -6.37 2.12 -15.93
N GLU A 67 -6.78 2.92 -16.91
CA GLU A 67 -6.14 4.19 -17.22
C GLU A 67 -6.26 5.19 -16.06
N GLN A 68 -7.43 5.32 -15.43
CA GLN A 68 -7.62 6.14 -14.24
C GLN A 68 -6.70 5.70 -13.10
N ASN A 69 -6.64 4.40 -12.81
CA ASN A 69 -5.73 3.87 -11.79
C ASN A 69 -4.26 4.18 -12.09
N LEU A 70 -3.83 4.03 -13.35
CA LEU A 70 -2.45 4.35 -13.75
C LEU A 70 -2.15 5.85 -13.62
N ARG A 71 -3.10 6.74 -13.96
CA ARG A 71 -2.95 8.19 -13.77
C ARG A 71 -2.92 8.58 -12.30
N GLU A 72 -3.74 7.93 -11.46
CA GLU A 72 -3.69 8.15 -10.01
C GLU A 72 -2.36 7.69 -9.38
N LEU A 73 -1.77 6.60 -9.89
CA LEU A 73 -0.49 6.08 -9.38
C LEU A 73 0.71 6.91 -9.83
N LEU A 74 0.73 7.35 -11.08
CA LEU A 74 1.89 7.99 -11.70
C LEU A 74 1.79 9.52 -11.77
N GLY A 75 0.57 10.06 -11.75
CA GLY A 75 0.28 11.42 -12.18
C GLY A 75 0.19 11.55 -13.70
N ASP A 76 -0.48 12.60 -14.18
CA ASP A 76 -0.75 12.80 -15.61
C ASP A 76 0.54 12.99 -16.43
N GLU A 77 1.49 13.76 -15.91
CA GLU A 77 2.74 14.05 -16.63
C GLU A 77 3.56 12.79 -16.88
N GLU A 78 3.71 11.95 -15.85
CA GLU A 78 4.50 10.72 -15.96
C GLU A 78 3.78 9.66 -16.79
N PHE A 79 2.45 9.60 -16.69
CA PHE A 79 1.64 8.75 -17.56
C PHE A 79 1.86 9.10 -19.03
N GLU A 80 1.82 10.39 -19.42
CA GLU A 80 2.04 10.82 -20.80
C GLU A 80 3.49 10.62 -21.26
N ARG A 81 4.47 10.86 -20.38
CA ARG A 81 5.89 10.60 -20.68
C ARG A 81 6.13 9.14 -21.03
N ASN A 82 5.44 8.23 -20.33
CA ASN A 82 5.56 6.78 -20.52
C ASN A 82 4.41 6.16 -21.32
N ARG A 83 3.70 6.95 -22.13
CA ARG A 83 2.50 6.56 -22.87
C ARG A 83 2.64 5.25 -23.66
N ARG A 84 3.84 4.97 -24.19
CA ARG A 84 4.12 3.73 -24.94
C ARG A 84 4.01 2.48 -24.05
N GLU A 85 4.56 2.53 -22.86
CA GLU A 85 4.53 1.41 -21.92
C GLU A 85 3.13 1.27 -21.30
N MET A 86 2.50 2.38 -20.92
CA MET A 86 1.11 2.38 -20.47
C MET A 86 0.17 1.81 -21.55
N GLY A 87 0.39 2.14 -22.81
CA GLY A 87 -0.35 1.58 -23.93
C GLY A 87 -0.19 0.06 -24.08
N LYS A 88 0.94 -0.53 -23.66
CA LYS A 88 1.10 -1.99 -23.62
C LYS A 88 0.26 -2.63 -22.52
N MET A 89 0.14 -1.98 -21.36
CA MET A 89 -0.71 -2.42 -20.26
C MET A 89 -2.19 -2.30 -20.65
N LEU A 90 -2.60 -1.16 -21.19
CA LEU A 90 -3.98 -0.89 -21.64
C LEU A 90 -4.46 -1.82 -22.76
N ARG A 91 -3.57 -2.42 -23.56
CA ARG A 91 -3.94 -3.46 -24.53
C ARG A 91 -4.23 -4.82 -23.89
N LYS A 92 -3.76 -5.05 -22.67
CA LYS A 92 -3.92 -6.32 -21.94
C LYS A 92 -4.72 -6.12 -20.65
N THR A 93 -5.72 -5.23 -20.67
CA THR A 93 -6.51 -4.80 -19.52
C THR A 93 -7.07 -5.97 -18.70
N GLU A 94 -7.51 -7.05 -19.38
CA GLU A 94 -8.11 -8.23 -18.73
C GLU A 94 -7.18 -8.88 -17.67
N LYS A 95 -5.86 -8.70 -17.79
CA LYS A 95 -4.89 -9.19 -16.79
C LYS A 95 -4.90 -8.44 -15.48
N TYR A 96 -5.45 -7.24 -15.48
CA TYR A 96 -5.41 -6.31 -14.37
C TYR A 96 -6.78 -6.14 -13.71
N VAL A 97 -7.83 -6.69 -14.32
CA VAL A 97 -9.20 -6.67 -13.79
C VAL A 97 -9.42 -7.88 -12.89
N LYS A 98 -9.75 -7.65 -11.64
CA LYS A 98 -10.10 -8.69 -10.67
C LYS A 98 -11.57 -9.10 -10.84
N SER A 99 -12.45 -8.12 -10.88
CA SER A 99 -13.88 -8.30 -11.10
C SER A 99 -14.51 -7.01 -11.62
N TYR A 100 -15.68 -7.13 -12.20
CA TYR A 100 -16.53 -5.98 -12.52
C TYR A 100 -17.99 -6.36 -12.38
N ARG A 101 -18.82 -5.36 -12.07
CA ARG A 101 -20.28 -5.54 -12.06
C ARG A 101 -20.95 -4.42 -12.84
N PHE A 102 -22.06 -4.75 -13.46
CA PHE A 102 -22.91 -3.76 -14.10
C PHE A 102 -23.70 -3.02 -13.05
N LEU A 103 -23.61 -1.69 -13.06
CA LEU A 103 -24.48 -0.80 -12.31
C LEU A 103 -25.68 -0.42 -13.16
N GLU A 104 -25.43 -0.06 -14.43
CA GLU A 104 -26.45 0.33 -15.39
C GLU A 104 -26.05 -0.15 -16.79
N ALA A 105 -27.04 -0.45 -17.63
CA ALA A 105 -26.86 -0.72 -19.05
C ALA A 105 -28.08 -0.18 -19.83
N TYR A 106 -27.82 0.61 -20.85
CA TYR A 106 -28.84 1.25 -21.67
C TYR A 106 -28.48 1.11 -23.16
N ASP A 107 -29.47 0.74 -23.98
CA ASP A 107 -29.34 0.69 -25.43
C ASP A 107 -30.23 1.76 -26.07
N ASP A 108 -29.64 2.71 -26.80
CA ASP A 108 -30.35 3.75 -27.53
C ASP A 108 -30.51 3.35 -28.99
N PRO A 109 -31.73 2.99 -29.40
CA PRO A 109 -32.02 2.61 -30.80
C PRO A 109 -31.99 3.79 -31.76
N ILE A 110 -32.20 5.03 -31.30
CA ILE A 110 -32.21 6.25 -32.11
C ILE A 110 -30.78 6.65 -32.45
N GLN A 111 -29.92 6.73 -31.45
CA GLN A 111 -28.51 7.05 -31.64
C GLN A 111 -27.65 5.83 -32.03
N ARG A 112 -28.23 4.64 -32.01
CA ARG A 112 -27.54 3.35 -32.25
C ARG A 112 -26.30 3.18 -31.35
N LEU A 113 -26.45 3.49 -30.08
CA LEU A 113 -25.40 3.36 -29.06
C LEU A 113 -25.82 2.41 -27.97
N SER A 114 -24.83 1.73 -27.36
CA SER A 114 -25.02 1.02 -26.11
C SER A 114 -24.11 1.64 -25.07
N GLN A 115 -24.68 2.09 -23.94
CA GLN A 115 -24.01 2.65 -22.81
C GLN A 115 -23.99 1.65 -21.65
N VAL A 116 -22.87 1.58 -20.95
CA VAL A 116 -22.74 0.78 -19.73
C VAL A 116 -22.10 1.60 -18.63
N LYS A 117 -22.60 1.46 -17.40
CA LYS A 117 -21.96 1.93 -16.19
C LYS A 117 -21.47 0.72 -15.41
N LEU A 118 -20.18 0.63 -15.19
CA LEU A 118 -19.54 -0.48 -14.50
C LEU A 118 -18.85 0.00 -13.22
N GLU A 119 -18.89 -0.85 -12.21
CA GLU A 119 -17.96 -0.80 -11.08
C GLU A 119 -16.87 -1.85 -11.34
N VAL A 120 -15.61 -1.41 -11.39
CA VAL A 120 -14.46 -2.23 -11.76
C VAL A 120 -13.48 -2.29 -10.59
N VAL A 121 -13.12 -3.49 -10.18
CA VAL A 121 -12.08 -3.75 -9.18
C VAL A 121 -10.84 -4.29 -9.87
N LEU A 122 -9.68 -3.70 -9.60
CA LEU A 122 -8.42 -4.06 -10.25
C LEU A 122 -7.55 -4.96 -9.34
N PHE A 123 -6.77 -5.84 -9.95
CA PHE A 123 -5.67 -6.55 -9.29
C PHE A 123 -4.49 -5.59 -9.07
N GLN A 124 -4.49 -4.88 -7.95
CA GLN A 124 -3.47 -3.87 -7.65
C GLN A 124 -2.06 -4.44 -7.68
N ASP A 125 -1.86 -5.67 -7.19
CA ASP A 125 -0.58 -6.40 -7.24
C ASP A 125 -0.06 -6.57 -8.67
N ALA A 126 -0.95 -6.94 -9.60
CA ALA A 126 -0.57 -7.15 -11.00
C ALA A 126 -0.24 -5.81 -11.68
N VAL A 127 -0.96 -4.73 -11.35
CA VAL A 127 -0.70 -3.38 -11.84
C VAL A 127 0.67 -2.92 -11.35
N ASN A 128 0.91 -2.93 -10.03
CA ASN A 128 2.15 -2.50 -9.41
C ASN A 128 3.36 -3.31 -9.92
N LYS A 129 3.23 -4.63 -10.02
CA LYS A 129 4.28 -5.50 -10.57
C LYS A 129 4.59 -5.21 -12.04
N SER A 130 3.59 -4.82 -12.82
CA SER A 130 3.81 -4.43 -14.22
C SER A 130 4.46 -3.07 -14.33
N LEU A 131 4.05 -2.08 -13.53
CA LEU A 131 4.69 -0.77 -13.46
C LEU A 131 6.17 -0.91 -13.07
N SER A 132 6.45 -1.65 -12.01
CA SER A 132 7.83 -1.90 -11.57
C SER A 132 8.73 -2.51 -12.66
N ARG A 133 8.16 -3.38 -13.51
CA ARG A 133 8.90 -4.02 -14.62
C ARG A 133 9.16 -3.09 -15.80
N THR A 134 8.34 -2.07 -15.98
CA THR A 134 8.54 -1.11 -17.07
C THR A 134 9.65 -0.11 -16.77
N GLY A 135 10.13 -0.04 -15.53
CA GLY A 135 11.11 0.94 -15.09
C GLY A 135 10.55 2.37 -15.10
N VAL A 136 9.23 2.49 -15.16
CA VAL A 136 8.54 3.78 -15.06
C VAL A 136 8.56 4.17 -13.58
N THR A 137 9.48 5.04 -13.26
CA THR A 137 9.52 5.72 -11.97
C THR A 137 8.62 6.94 -12.04
N THR A 138 7.85 7.18 -11.00
CA THR A 138 7.13 8.44 -10.85
C THR A 138 8.13 9.59 -10.93
N GLY A 139 8.12 10.29 -12.02
CA GLY A 139 8.71 11.57 -12.47
C GLY A 139 9.73 12.35 -11.66
N MET A 140 10.46 11.72 -10.76
CA MET A 140 11.68 12.29 -10.23
C MET A 140 12.85 11.46 -10.75
N GLU A 141 13.73 12.06 -11.53
CA GLU A 141 15.15 11.69 -11.63
C GLU A 141 15.73 11.81 -10.20
N GLY A 142 15.08 11.15 -9.27
CA GLY A 142 15.42 11.11 -7.88
C GLY A 142 16.41 9.97 -7.68
N GLY A 143 17.59 10.30 -7.25
CA GLY A 143 18.52 9.34 -6.72
C GLY A 143 17.85 8.43 -5.70
N LYS A 144 18.44 7.31 -5.45
CA LYS A 144 18.05 6.27 -4.48
C LYS A 144 17.58 6.91 -3.17
N GLN A 145 16.26 6.98 -2.96
CA GLN A 145 15.66 7.61 -1.78
C GLN A 145 14.67 6.68 -1.08
N VAL A 146 14.45 6.92 0.18
CA VAL A 146 13.55 6.12 1.01
C VAL A 146 12.40 6.96 1.56
N VAL A 147 11.25 6.33 1.79
CA VAL A 147 10.18 6.87 2.63
C VAL A 147 10.04 5.99 3.86
N ILE A 148 9.88 6.61 5.02
CA ILE A 148 9.75 5.93 6.31
C ILE A 148 8.41 6.32 6.92
N LEU A 149 7.56 5.33 7.22
CA LEU A 149 6.23 5.52 7.78
C LEU A 149 6.00 4.51 8.90
N ILE A 150 5.98 4.99 10.13
CA ILE A 150 5.83 4.17 11.32
C ILE A 150 4.56 4.55 12.07
N ASN A 151 3.77 3.53 12.40
CA ASN A 151 2.66 3.67 13.33
C ASN A 151 3.20 3.49 14.75
N GLU A 152 3.30 4.58 15.49
CA GLU A 152 3.85 4.60 16.82
C GLU A 152 2.75 4.73 17.88
N SER A 153 2.86 3.90 18.91
CA SER A 153 2.08 4.01 20.14
C SER A 153 3.07 4.19 21.29
N SER A 154 3.25 5.44 21.72
CA SER A 154 4.16 5.79 22.80
C SER A 154 3.40 6.24 24.05
N LEU A 155 4.04 6.16 25.22
CA LEU A 155 3.44 6.56 26.50
C LEU A 155 3.19 8.08 26.57
N SER A 156 4.05 8.86 25.88
CA SER A 156 3.96 10.31 25.84
C SER A 156 3.15 10.85 24.66
N SER A 157 2.72 10.00 23.73
CA SER A 157 1.92 10.42 22.57
C SER A 157 0.42 10.41 22.88
N ASP A 158 -0.28 11.36 22.30
CA ASP A 158 -1.75 11.36 22.33
C ASP A 158 -2.30 10.27 21.40
N SER A 159 -2.88 9.25 22.00
CA SER A 159 -3.47 8.11 21.27
C SER A 159 -4.71 8.47 20.43
N THR A 160 -5.22 9.69 20.56
CA THR A 160 -6.37 10.19 19.78
C THR A 160 -5.96 10.76 18.43
N LEU A 161 -4.67 11.05 18.23
CA LEU A 161 -4.17 11.58 16.97
C LEU A 161 -4.22 10.53 15.85
N ARG A 162 -4.64 10.98 14.67
CA ARG A 162 -4.60 10.15 13.46
C ARG A 162 -3.16 9.95 13.00
N PHE A 163 -2.95 8.92 12.18
CA PHE A 163 -1.63 8.59 11.66
C PHE A 163 -0.89 9.81 11.08
N TRP A 164 -1.56 10.63 10.26
CA TRP A 164 -0.94 11.79 9.62
C TRP A 164 -0.74 13.02 10.53
N GLU A 165 -1.40 13.04 11.66
CA GLU A 165 -1.32 14.15 12.64
C GLU A 165 -0.20 13.93 13.66
N SER A 166 0.21 12.69 13.87
CA SER A 166 1.29 12.33 14.77
C SER A 166 2.66 12.53 14.14
N ILE A 167 3.66 12.84 14.96
CA ILE A 167 5.08 12.88 14.56
C ILE A 167 5.81 11.81 15.38
N PRO A 168 5.99 10.60 14.82
CA PRO A 168 6.60 9.50 15.55
C PRO A 168 8.08 9.76 15.87
N ILE A 169 8.47 9.51 17.12
CA ILE A 169 9.86 9.62 17.58
C ILE A 169 10.74 8.60 16.87
N SER A 170 10.22 7.37 16.71
CA SER A 170 10.90 6.28 16.01
C SER A 170 11.19 6.62 14.55
N GLU A 171 10.21 7.20 13.83
CA GLU A 171 10.36 7.63 12.43
C GLU A 171 11.41 8.71 12.29
N THR A 172 11.37 9.74 13.17
CA THR A 172 12.33 10.84 13.18
C THR A 172 13.74 10.33 13.46
N SER A 173 13.89 9.39 14.40
CA SER A 173 15.18 8.77 14.74
C SER A 173 15.75 7.97 13.56
N LEU A 174 14.94 7.16 12.88
CA LEU A 174 15.36 6.41 11.69
C LEU A 174 15.73 7.37 10.56
N ALA A 175 14.87 8.35 10.26
CA ALA A 175 15.11 9.32 9.19
C ALA A 175 16.44 10.05 9.36
N ARG A 176 16.77 10.51 10.57
CA ARG A 176 18.06 11.13 10.85
C ARG A 176 19.23 10.22 10.49
N ASN A 177 19.21 8.96 10.94
CA ASN A 177 20.30 8.03 10.69
C ASN A 177 20.46 7.72 9.17
N PHE A 178 19.37 7.66 8.40
CA PHE A 178 19.42 7.50 6.95
C PHE A 178 20.02 8.73 6.26
N ILE A 179 19.64 9.93 6.69
CA ILE A 179 20.18 11.19 6.16
C ILE A 179 21.68 11.31 6.49
N GLU A 180 22.10 10.97 7.72
CA GLU A 180 23.51 10.93 8.12
C GLU A 180 24.33 9.93 7.29
N ALA A 181 23.71 8.84 6.83
CA ALA A 181 24.33 7.87 5.91
C ALA A 181 24.30 8.31 4.43
N GLY A 182 23.85 9.53 4.12
CA GLY A 182 23.78 10.08 2.78
C GLY A 182 22.60 9.54 1.94
N ILE A 183 21.60 8.93 2.57
CA ILE A 183 20.40 8.42 1.90
C ILE A 183 19.26 9.43 2.07
N PRO A 184 18.76 10.04 0.98
CA PRO A 184 17.65 10.98 1.04
C PRO A 184 16.37 10.32 1.56
N VAL A 185 15.65 11.02 2.43
CA VAL A 185 14.38 10.57 3.01
C VAL A 185 13.25 11.48 2.55
N VAL A 186 12.21 10.89 1.97
CA VAL A 186 10.98 11.61 1.60
C VAL A 186 10.19 11.92 2.87
N GLY A 187 9.95 13.19 3.11
CA GLY A 187 9.28 13.65 4.33
C GLY A 187 7.79 13.28 4.35
N ARG A 188 7.29 12.87 5.52
CA ARG A 188 5.88 12.54 5.77
C ARG A 188 4.92 13.65 5.30
N VAL A 189 5.27 14.90 5.54
CA VAL A 189 4.43 16.06 5.20
C VAL A 189 4.20 16.21 3.70
N SER A 190 5.19 15.88 2.86
CA SER A 190 5.10 16.02 1.41
C SER A 190 4.14 15.03 0.77
N ILE A 191 3.90 13.89 1.41
CA ILE A 191 3.10 12.79 0.85
C ILE A 191 1.71 12.63 1.49
N ARG A 192 1.46 13.27 2.63
CA ARG A 192 0.23 13.09 3.42
C ARG A 192 -1.07 13.38 2.66
N TYR A 193 -1.02 14.29 1.69
CA TYR A 193 -2.20 14.67 0.88
C TYR A 193 -2.41 13.77 -0.33
N SER A 194 -1.37 13.05 -0.77
CA SER A 194 -1.42 12.16 -1.94
C SER A 194 -1.68 10.70 -1.59
N ILE A 195 -1.52 10.32 -0.32
CA ILE A 195 -1.63 8.94 0.14
C ILE A 195 -2.68 8.82 1.24
N PRO A 196 -3.81 8.12 0.99
CA PRO A 196 -4.82 7.86 2.00
C PRO A 196 -4.25 7.10 3.20
N GLU A 197 -4.73 7.42 4.40
CA GLU A 197 -4.29 6.79 5.66
C GLU A 197 -4.49 5.27 5.64
N GLU A 198 -5.61 4.80 5.08
CA GLU A 198 -5.91 3.37 4.96
C GLU A 198 -4.86 2.62 4.14
N THR A 199 -4.33 3.25 3.09
CA THR A 199 -3.26 2.66 2.27
C THR A 199 -1.99 2.48 3.09
N VAL A 200 -1.61 3.49 3.88
CA VAL A 200 -0.43 3.41 4.75
C VAL A 200 -0.64 2.36 5.85
N MET A 201 -1.80 2.37 6.51
CA MET A 201 -2.11 1.40 7.56
C MET A 201 -2.16 -0.03 7.02
N SER A 202 -2.59 -0.22 5.77
CA SER A 202 -2.50 -1.50 5.08
C SER A 202 -1.04 -1.93 4.86
N ALA A 203 -0.17 -1.03 4.43
CA ALA A 203 1.25 -1.28 4.26
C ALA A 203 1.93 -1.63 5.58
N VAL A 204 1.67 -0.89 6.65
CA VAL A 204 2.15 -1.14 8.02
C VAL A 204 1.73 -2.53 8.52
N LYS A 205 0.50 -2.98 8.22
CA LYS A 205 0.01 -4.33 8.53
C LYS A 205 0.65 -5.43 7.69
N GLY A 206 1.51 -5.08 6.72
CA GLY A 206 2.30 -6.02 5.93
C GLY A 206 1.84 -6.26 4.50
N ASN A 207 0.88 -5.49 4.00
CA ASN A 207 0.48 -5.54 2.60
C ASN A 207 1.56 -4.92 1.70
N VAL A 208 2.30 -5.78 1.00
CA VAL A 208 3.40 -5.38 0.11
C VAL A 208 2.92 -4.48 -1.03
N SER A 209 1.74 -4.75 -1.60
CA SER A 209 1.18 -3.90 -2.67
C SER A 209 0.83 -2.51 -2.20
N ALA A 210 0.29 -2.38 -1.00
CA ALA A 210 0.03 -1.09 -0.39
C ALA A 210 1.35 -0.32 -0.16
N ALA A 211 2.41 -1.00 0.30
CA ALA A 211 3.73 -0.40 0.45
C ALA A 211 4.31 0.06 -0.90
N VAL A 212 4.19 -0.76 -1.96
CA VAL A 212 4.60 -0.38 -3.32
C VAL A 212 3.82 0.84 -3.82
N ASN A 213 2.50 0.89 -3.59
CA ASN A 213 1.67 2.05 -3.95
C ASN A 213 2.15 3.33 -3.23
N VAL A 214 2.45 3.22 -1.92
CA VAL A 214 3.06 4.33 -1.16
C VAL A 214 4.36 4.79 -1.80
N GLY A 215 5.27 3.88 -2.13
CA GLY A 215 6.56 4.20 -2.74
C GLY A 215 6.44 4.88 -4.10
N LEU A 216 5.57 4.35 -4.97
CA LEU A 216 5.32 4.95 -6.28
C LEU A 216 4.76 6.37 -6.16
N LYS A 217 3.78 6.61 -5.27
CA LYS A 217 3.22 7.94 -5.04
C LYS A 217 4.19 8.91 -4.34
N ALA A 218 5.07 8.39 -3.49
CA ALA A 218 6.10 9.16 -2.81
C ALA A 218 7.34 9.42 -3.68
N GLY A 219 7.46 8.77 -4.84
CA GLY A 219 8.67 8.79 -5.66
C GLY A 219 9.87 8.12 -4.99
N ALA A 220 9.66 7.19 -4.06
CA ALA A 220 10.72 6.54 -3.30
C ALA A 220 11.01 5.12 -3.80
N ASP A 221 12.30 4.76 -3.88
CA ASP A 221 12.73 3.41 -4.29
C ASP A 221 12.43 2.36 -3.23
N ILE A 222 12.57 2.75 -1.98
CA ILE A 222 12.35 1.88 -0.82
C ILE A 222 11.32 2.51 0.10
N VAL A 223 10.38 1.69 0.53
CA VAL A 223 9.38 2.03 1.54
C VAL A 223 9.67 1.26 2.81
N ILE A 224 9.95 1.98 3.89
CA ILE A 224 10.13 1.40 5.22
C ILE A 224 8.84 1.66 6.00
N VAL A 225 8.12 0.60 6.30
CA VAL A 225 6.87 0.66 7.09
C VAL A 225 6.98 -0.22 8.32
N GLY A 226 6.33 0.18 9.39
CA GLY A 226 6.37 -0.61 10.61
C GLY A 226 5.54 -0.07 11.74
N ASN A 227 5.70 -0.74 12.89
CA ASN A 227 5.08 -0.35 14.15
C ASN A 227 6.16 -0.10 15.19
N ALA A 228 5.91 0.86 16.06
CA ALA A 228 6.74 1.14 17.22
C ALA A 228 5.86 1.26 18.46
N THR A 229 6.33 0.74 19.57
CA THR A 229 5.62 0.80 20.85
C THR A 229 6.58 1.14 21.98
N SER A 230 6.10 1.87 22.97
CA SER A 230 6.79 2.03 24.23
C SER A 230 5.96 1.50 25.39
N THR A 231 6.63 0.96 26.39
CA THR A 231 6.01 0.40 27.58
C THR A 231 6.84 0.75 28.82
N PRO A 232 6.23 1.07 29.97
CA PRO A 232 6.98 1.28 31.19
C PRO A 232 7.55 -0.06 31.68
N ILE A 233 8.66 -0.01 32.39
CA ILE A 233 9.27 -1.19 33.02
C ILE A 233 9.05 -1.08 34.54
N GLY A 234 8.35 -2.06 35.09
CA GLY A 234 8.02 -2.11 36.53
C GLY A 234 6.84 -1.25 36.92
N GLU A 235 6.66 -1.07 38.21
CA GLU A 235 5.59 -0.23 38.76
C GLU A 235 5.90 1.26 38.54
N GLU A 236 4.86 2.05 38.35
CA GLU A 236 4.96 3.49 38.19
C GLU A 236 5.55 4.11 39.47
N ARG A 237 6.73 4.70 39.35
CA ARG A 237 7.42 5.32 40.46
C ARG A 237 6.97 6.76 40.60
N THR A 238 6.54 7.12 41.77
CA THR A 238 6.17 8.52 42.11
C THR A 238 7.36 9.46 42.15
N GLN A 239 8.58 8.92 42.32
CA GLN A 239 9.82 9.69 42.33
C GLN A 239 10.98 8.90 41.69
N GLY A 240 11.84 9.60 40.98
CA GLY A 240 13.03 9.07 40.36
C GLY A 240 12.88 8.70 38.88
N PRO A 241 13.97 8.23 38.25
CA PRO A 241 13.97 7.90 36.82
C PRO A 241 12.96 6.79 36.48
N GLN A 242 12.15 7.03 35.45
CA GLN A 242 11.18 6.06 34.91
C GLN A 242 11.85 5.23 33.82
N PRO A 243 12.05 3.92 34.00
CA PRO A 243 12.57 3.06 32.97
C PRO A 243 11.49 2.74 31.93
N VAL A 244 11.85 2.92 30.67
CA VAL A 244 10.96 2.66 29.51
C VAL A 244 11.64 1.65 28.59
N ARG A 245 10.85 0.73 28.05
CA ARG A 245 11.23 -0.17 26.97
C ARG A 245 10.50 0.23 25.71
N VAL A 246 11.23 0.38 24.61
CA VAL A 246 10.67 0.55 23.28
C VAL A 246 10.96 -0.66 22.42
N ALA A 247 10.05 -0.96 21.50
CA ALA A 247 10.22 -1.98 20.47
C ALA A 247 9.82 -1.38 19.12
N ILE A 248 10.64 -1.59 18.09
CA ILE A 248 10.38 -1.15 16.73
C ILE A 248 10.47 -2.36 15.80
N SER A 249 9.45 -2.55 14.99
CA SER A 249 9.39 -3.60 13.96
C SER A 249 9.16 -2.95 12.61
N VAL A 250 10.07 -3.18 11.66
CA VAL A 250 10.01 -2.56 10.33
C VAL A 250 10.25 -3.56 9.20
N LYS A 251 9.69 -3.21 8.04
CA LYS A 251 9.88 -3.90 6.77
C LYS A 251 10.29 -2.88 5.72
N ALA A 252 11.35 -3.15 4.97
CA ALA A 252 11.78 -2.39 3.82
C ALA A 252 11.32 -3.10 2.55
N VAL A 253 10.53 -2.43 1.73
CA VAL A 253 9.93 -2.95 0.49
C VAL A 253 10.44 -2.14 -0.69
N SER A 254 10.90 -2.80 -1.75
CA SER A 254 11.26 -2.15 -3.01
C SER A 254 10.03 -1.80 -3.82
N SER A 255 9.87 -0.51 -4.14
CA SER A 255 8.77 -0.02 -4.97
C SER A 255 8.86 -0.54 -6.40
N HIS A 256 10.09 -0.66 -6.94
CA HIS A 256 10.33 -1.09 -8.32
C HIS A 256 10.22 -2.60 -8.53
N HIS A 257 10.59 -3.39 -7.53
CA HIS A 257 10.61 -4.85 -7.67
C HIS A 257 9.44 -5.53 -6.97
N SER A 258 8.63 -4.78 -6.20
CA SER A 258 7.52 -5.32 -5.38
C SER A 258 8.00 -6.48 -4.49
N THR A 259 9.20 -6.35 -3.92
CA THR A 259 9.84 -7.38 -3.10
C THR A 259 10.21 -6.83 -1.74
N LEU A 260 10.14 -7.71 -0.74
CA LEU A 260 10.69 -7.43 0.58
C LEU A 260 12.22 -7.43 0.49
N VAL A 261 12.85 -6.31 0.84
CA VAL A 261 14.31 -6.13 0.84
C VAL A 261 14.90 -6.55 2.18
N ALA A 262 14.27 -6.11 3.27
CA ALA A 262 14.70 -6.42 4.63
C ALA A 262 13.52 -6.36 5.60
N ALA A 263 13.61 -7.09 6.68
CA ALA A 263 12.69 -6.97 7.82
C ALA A 263 13.46 -7.20 9.10
N LYS A 264 13.26 -6.36 10.10
CA LYS A 264 13.90 -6.51 11.40
C LYS A 264 13.04 -5.89 12.50
N SER A 265 13.10 -6.51 13.68
CA SER A 265 12.59 -5.95 14.92
C SER A 265 13.76 -5.77 15.88
N ASP A 266 13.76 -4.67 16.61
CA ASP A 266 14.74 -4.44 17.68
C ASP A 266 14.09 -3.69 18.84
N PHE A 267 14.74 -3.72 19.98
CA PHE A 267 14.28 -3.04 21.17
C PHE A 267 15.44 -2.36 21.91
N ALA A 268 15.09 -1.37 22.71
CA ALA A 268 16.02 -0.74 23.65
C ALA A 268 15.28 -0.33 24.92
N THR A 269 16.07 -0.11 25.97
CA THR A 269 15.60 0.41 27.24
C THR A 269 16.40 1.65 27.60
N ALA A 270 15.73 2.64 28.18
CA ALA A 270 16.37 3.80 28.76
C ALA A 270 15.56 4.29 29.97
N SER A 271 16.16 5.13 30.76
CA SER A 271 15.52 5.79 31.92
C SER A 271 15.74 7.27 31.82
N GLY A 272 14.69 8.04 32.06
CA GLY A 272 14.75 9.50 32.14
C GLY A 272 14.05 10.01 33.39
N ASN A 273 14.34 11.23 33.78
CA ASN A 273 13.61 11.88 34.87
C ASN A 273 12.13 12.07 34.53
N GLU A 274 11.84 12.17 33.25
CA GLU A 274 10.48 12.18 32.67
C GLU A 274 10.35 11.03 31.68
N ILE A 275 9.13 10.52 31.51
CA ILE A 275 8.83 9.42 30.57
C ILE A 275 9.30 9.76 29.16
N LEU A 276 8.99 10.96 28.69
CA LEU A 276 9.38 11.41 27.34
C LEU A 276 10.90 11.36 27.13
N ALA A 277 11.69 11.77 28.12
CA ALA A 277 13.16 11.72 28.01
C ALA A 277 13.68 10.28 27.89
N GLY A 278 13.09 9.36 28.65
CA GLY A 278 13.35 7.92 28.55
C GLY A 278 12.97 7.35 27.19
N GLU A 279 11.80 7.71 26.68
CA GLU A 279 11.32 7.30 25.35
C GLU A 279 12.22 7.79 24.22
N LEU A 280 12.56 9.07 24.20
CA LEU A 280 13.46 9.67 23.19
C LEU A 280 14.79 8.91 23.10
N GLU A 281 15.42 8.66 24.25
CA GLU A 281 16.69 7.94 24.31
C GLU A 281 16.52 6.47 23.89
N ALA A 282 15.46 5.79 24.33
CA ALA A 282 15.22 4.40 23.99
C ALA A 282 14.89 4.23 22.49
N PHE A 283 14.06 5.10 21.91
CA PHE A 283 13.76 5.11 20.47
C PHE A 283 15.02 5.41 19.64
N HIS A 284 15.85 6.33 20.09
CA HIS A 284 17.12 6.63 19.43
C HIS A 284 18.05 5.40 19.40
N ARG A 285 18.22 4.70 20.52
CA ARG A 285 19.03 3.48 20.60
C ARG A 285 18.48 2.34 19.76
N ALA A 286 17.18 2.10 19.79
CA ALA A 286 16.53 1.08 18.97
C ALA A 286 16.62 1.42 17.46
N GLY A 287 16.37 2.68 17.10
CA GLY A 287 16.50 3.18 15.74
C GLY A 287 17.92 3.03 15.19
N LYS A 288 18.95 3.31 15.99
CA LYS A 288 20.34 3.12 15.58
C LYS A 288 20.64 1.65 15.26
N LYS A 289 20.27 0.71 16.13
CA LYS A 289 20.46 -0.73 15.88
C LYS A 289 19.73 -1.21 14.62
N LEU A 290 18.54 -0.68 14.35
CA LEU A 290 17.80 -1.01 13.14
C LEU A 290 18.47 -0.48 11.89
N THR A 291 18.95 0.76 11.90
CA THR A 291 19.59 1.39 10.75
C THR A 291 20.94 0.76 10.42
N GLU A 292 21.71 0.34 11.41
CA GLU A 292 22.95 -0.44 11.22
C GLU A 292 22.73 -1.74 10.41
N PHE A 293 21.52 -2.29 10.45
CA PHE A 293 21.14 -3.45 9.65
C PHE A 293 20.48 -3.06 8.32
N LEU A 294 19.55 -2.09 8.35
CA LEU A 294 18.73 -1.75 7.18
C LEU A 294 19.55 -1.06 6.09
N ILE A 295 20.43 -0.15 6.45
CA ILE A 295 21.22 0.65 5.49
C ILE A 295 22.08 -0.27 4.60
N PRO A 296 22.92 -1.18 5.14
CA PRO A 296 23.68 -2.09 4.29
C PRO A 296 22.80 -3.01 3.44
N ALA A 297 21.67 -3.48 3.97
CA ALA A 297 20.75 -4.33 3.22
C ALA A 297 20.12 -3.61 2.03
N ILE A 298 19.74 -2.35 2.20
CA ILE A 298 19.17 -1.49 1.16
C ILE A 298 20.25 -1.14 0.12
N GLN A 299 21.45 -0.76 0.55
CA GLN A 299 22.56 -0.46 -0.35
C GLN A 299 22.93 -1.67 -1.22
N LYS A 300 23.05 -2.84 -0.61
CA LYS A 300 23.27 -4.12 -1.34
C LYS A 300 22.17 -4.41 -2.35
N HIS A 301 20.89 -4.13 -2.00
CA HIS A 301 19.77 -4.30 -2.93
C HIS A 301 19.92 -3.37 -4.14
N TRP A 302 20.32 -2.13 -3.92
CA TRP A 302 20.55 -1.16 -5.02
C TRP A 302 21.74 -1.54 -5.91
N GLU A 303 22.82 -2.10 -5.35
CA GLU A 303 24.01 -2.57 -6.07
C GLU A 303 23.66 -3.82 -6.91
N GLY A 304 23.03 -4.82 -6.32
CA GLY A 304 22.63 -6.04 -7.03
C GLY A 304 21.59 -5.84 -8.14
N GLY A 305 20.84 -4.74 -8.11
CA GLY A 305 19.94 -4.30 -9.19
C GLY A 305 20.70 -3.75 -10.41
N ALA A 306 21.87 -3.14 -10.18
CA ALA A 306 22.73 -2.61 -11.24
C ALA A 306 23.46 -3.74 -12.01
N GLU A 307 24.01 -4.73 -11.30
CA GLU A 307 24.68 -5.88 -11.93
C GLU A 307 23.76 -6.70 -12.85
N LYS A 308 22.48 -6.89 -12.46
CA LYS A 308 21.50 -7.59 -13.31
C LYS A 308 21.13 -6.84 -14.60
N LYS A 309 21.29 -5.52 -14.63
CA LYS A 309 21.06 -4.71 -15.85
C LYS A 309 22.26 -4.77 -16.80
N GLU A 310 23.49 -4.79 -16.29
CA GLU A 310 24.70 -4.88 -17.13
C GLU A 310 24.85 -6.25 -17.79
N VAL A 311 24.59 -7.34 -17.06
CA VAL A 311 24.67 -8.70 -17.63
C VAL A 311 23.62 -8.96 -18.72
N LYS A 312 22.49 -8.25 -18.74
CA LYS A 312 21.49 -8.36 -19.82
C LYS A 312 21.85 -7.56 -21.08
N GLN A 313 22.75 -6.58 -21.01
CA GLN A 313 23.19 -5.80 -22.16
C GLN A 313 24.45 -6.33 -22.85
N SER A 314 25.24 -7.22 -22.21
CA SER A 314 26.54 -7.66 -22.67
C SER A 314 26.61 -9.05 -23.29
N ALA A 315 25.52 -9.76 -23.53
CA ALA A 315 25.53 -11.05 -24.21
C ALA A 315 25.10 -10.90 -25.67
N PRO A 316 26.04 -10.84 -26.64
CA PRO A 316 25.72 -11.03 -28.04
C PRO A 316 25.25 -12.46 -28.27
N ALA A 317 24.13 -12.61 -28.98
CA ALA A 317 23.58 -13.91 -29.32
C ALA A 317 24.66 -14.77 -30.01
N PRO A 318 24.83 -16.06 -29.64
CA PRO A 318 25.71 -16.95 -30.35
C PRO A 318 25.22 -17.10 -31.80
N LYS A 319 26.08 -16.77 -32.75
CA LYS A 319 25.84 -17.06 -34.16
C LYS A 319 25.84 -18.57 -34.31
N THR A 320 24.70 -19.15 -34.55
CA THR A 320 24.54 -20.55 -34.94
C THR A 320 25.08 -20.68 -36.37
N GLU A 321 26.25 -21.25 -36.52
CA GLU A 321 26.80 -21.68 -37.80
C GLU A 321 25.93 -22.86 -38.30
N PRO A 322 25.45 -22.87 -39.55
CA PRO A 322 24.67 -23.99 -40.05
C PRO A 322 25.58 -25.21 -40.20
N ALA A 323 25.14 -26.33 -39.63
CA ALA A 323 25.80 -27.62 -39.73
C ALA A 323 25.92 -28.06 -41.23
N PRO A 324 27.05 -28.61 -41.68
CA PRO A 324 27.19 -29.14 -43.02
C PRO A 324 26.27 -30.34 -43.25
N LEU A 325 25.62 -30.37 -44.43
CA LEU A 325 24.77 -31.46 -44.85
C LEU A 325 25.63 -32.72 -45.07
N PRO A 326 25.18 -33.93 -44.69
CA PRO A 326 25.87 -35.15 -44.98
C PRO A 326 25.79 -35.45 -46.50
N MET A 327 26.95 -35.58 -47.15
CA MET A 327 27.04 -36.15 -48.49
C MET A 327 26.66 -37.63 -48.45
N GLY A 328 25.59 -37.99 -49.15
CA GLY A 328 25.22 -39.37 -49.36
C GLY A 328 26.16 -40.00 -50.33
N ASP A 329 26.66 -41.18 -49.97
CA ASP A 329 27.32 -42.11 -50.91
C ASP A 329 26.32 -42.79 -51.80
N LEU A 330 26.65 -42.87 -53.07
CA LEU A 330 26.05 -43.68 -54.12
C LEU A 330 26.34 -45.18 -53.92
#